data_dc4726098111a0adc63dddac57107f5a
#
_entry.id   dc4726098111a0adc63dddac57107f5a
#
_cell.length_a   1.000
_cell.length_b   1.000
_cell.length_c   1.000
_cell.angle_alpha   90.00
_cell.angle_beta   90.00
_cell.angle_gamma   90.00
#
_symmetry.space_group_name_H-M   'P 1'
#
loop_
_entity.id
_entity.type
_entity.pdbx_description
1 polymer ?
#
loop_
_entity_poly.entity_id
_entity_poly.type
_entity_poly.pdbx_seq_one_letter_code
_entity_poly.pdbx_strand_id
1 'polypeptide(L)'
;MAVGNTITDSLADSIPTMIASARIVREFAGVMPNLVDRQRLDDNTGTVWNEVSMAKLSAQAVTESTELDNPQQMSDTLFSITPTVIGVHTIITDRVALRISANAYAQTGSLAQNAIERKKDVDGLTVIDGATTVLGSDA
;
A
#
# COMPACT_ATOMS: atom_id res chain seq x y z
N MET A 1 29.64 13.52 -0.97
CA MET A 1 28.54 13.92 -1.87
C MET A 1 27.25 13.85 -1.06
N ALA A 2 26.65 14.98 -0.72
CA ALA A 2 25.33 14.97 -0.06
C ALA A 2 24.27 14.66 -1.14
N VAL A 3 23.95 13.39 -1.31
CA VAL A 3 22.95 12.93 -2.26
C VAL A 3 21.57 13.17 -1.65
N GLY A 4 20.74 13.96 -2.31
CA GLY A 4 19.34 14.16 -1.93
C GLY A 4 19.00 15.46 -1.22
N ASN A 5 19.92 16.40 -1.08
CA ASN A 5 19.58 17.73 -0.57
C ASN A 5 18.90 18.57 -1.65
N THR A 6 17.73 19.11 -1.35
CA THR A 6 17.08 20.10 -2.22
C THR A 6 17.79 21.45 -2.06
N ILE A 7 18.52 21.86 -3.09
CA ILE A 7 19.25 23.13 -3.16
C ILE A 7 18.49 24.15 -4.00
N THR A 8 18.92 25.41 -3.97
CA THR A 8 18.28 26.53 -4.68
C THR A 8 18.16 26.27 -6.19
N ASP A 9 19.14 25.57 -6.78
CA ASP A 9 19.19 25.25 -8.20
C ASP A 9 18.16 24.19 -8.61
N SER A 10 17.84 23.25 -7.71
CA SER A 10 16.82 22.21 -7.99
C SER A 10 15.37 22.72 -7.90
N LEU A 11 15.16 23.95 -7.43
CA LEU A 11 13.87 24.63 -7.34
C LEU A 11 13.87 26.01 -8.01
N ALA A 12 14.66 26.18 -9.06
CA ALA A 12 14.83 27.45 -9.77
C ALA A 12 13.50 28.06 -10.23
N ASP A 13 12.58 27.24 -10.68
CA ASP A 13 11.25 27.67 -11.18
C ASP A 13 10.28 28.03 -10.05
N SER A 14 10.58 27.64 -8.80
CA SER A 14 9.74 27.94 -7.63
C SER A 14 10.19 29.22 -6.88
N ILE A 15 11.37 29.75 -7.23
CA ILE A 15 11.97 30.92 -6.59
C ILE A 15 11.28 32.24 -7.00
N PRO A 16 10.88 32.44 -8.24
CA PRO A 16 10.06 33.60 -8.59
C PRO A 16 8.66 33.46 -8.01
N THR A 17 8.22 34.48 -7.29
CA THR A 17 6.90 34.60 -6.65
C THR A 17 5.70 34.50 -7.62
N MET A 18 5.91 34.16 -8.86
CA MET A 18 4.90 34.17 -9.92
C MET A 18 4.22 32.82 -10.14
N ILE A 19 4.59 31.75 -9.43
CA ILE A 19 3.84 30.51 -9.54
C ILE A 19 2.71 30.52 -8.50
N ALA A 20 1.67 31.29 -8.80
CA ALA A 20 0.45 31.36 -7.99
C ALA A 20 -0.35 30.05 -8.01
N SER A 21 -0.06 29.13 -8.91
CA SER A 21 -0.66 27.81 -9.00
C SER A 21 0.26 26.86 -9.74
N ALA A 22 1.23 26.26 -9.06
CA ALA A 22 1.81 25.05 -9.61
C ALA A 22 0.68 24.04 -9.77
N ARG A 23 0.47 23.61 -10.98
CA ARG A 23 -0.50 22.57 -11.31
C ARG A 23 0.02 21.28 -10.70
N ILE A 24 -0.41 21.00 -9.48
CA ILE A 24 -0.23 19.66 -8.93
C ILE A 24 -1.10 18.77 -9.80
N VAL A 25 -0.48 18.05 -10.70
CA VAL A 25 -1.13 16.94 -11.35
C VAL A 25 -1.41 15.95 -10.23
N ARG A 26 -2.67 15.85 -9.86
CA ARG A 26 -3.16 14.85 -8.92
C ARG A 26 -3.11 13.51 -9.65
N GLU A 27 -1.90 12.98 -9.77
CA GLU A 27 -1.65 11.77 -10.56
C GLU A 27 -2.26 10.53 -9.92
N PHE A 28 -2.49 10.55 -8.59
CA PHE A 28 -2.95 9.37 -7.87
C PHE A 28 -3.91 9.69 -6.73
N ALA A 29 -5.12 9.21 -6.85
CA ALA A 29 -5.91 8.82 -5.69
C ALA A 29 -5.69 7.31 -5.53
N GLY A 30 -5.02 6.86 -4.46
CA GLY A 30 -4.76 5.45 -4.22
C GLY A 30 -6.04 4.61 -4.33
N VAL A 31 -6.05 3.64 -5.21
CA VAL A 31 -7.20 2.78 -5.51
C VAL A 31 -7.14 1.50 -4.70
N MET A 32 -5.95 0.92 -4.58
CA MET A 32 -5.74 -0.37 -3.91
C MET A 32 -6.22 -0.41 -2.45
N PRO A 33 -6.02 0.62 -1.62
CA PRO A 33 -6.53 0.62 -0.25
C PRO A 33 -8.05 0.51 -0.14
N ASN A 34 -8.79 0.76 -1.23
CA ASN A 34 -10.25 0.66 -1.25
C ASN A 34 -10.75 -0.68 -1.83
N LEU A 35 -9.86 -1.44 -2.48
CA LEU A 35 -10.17 -2.73 -3.10
C LEU A 35 -9.82 -3.92 -2.20
N VAL A 36 -8.95 -3.73 -1.21
CA VAL A 36 -8.50 -4.78 -0.30
C VAL A 36 -9.13 -4.63 1.09
N ASP A 37 -9.29 -5.74 1.78
CA ASP A 37 -9.68 -5.73 3.19
C ASP A 37 -8.54 -5.12 4.03
N ARG A 38 -8.91 -4.17 4.90
CA ARG A 38 -7.96 -3.45 5.75
C ARG A 38 -8.07 -3.98 7.17
N GLN A 39 -7.01 -4.57 7.63
CA GLN A 39 -6.87 -4.98 9.01
C GLN A 39 -5.88 -4.05 9.73
N ARG A 40 -6.14 -3.79 11.00
CA ARG A 40 -5.27 -3.00 11.85
C ARG A 40 -4.60 -3.91 12.85
N LEU A 41 -3.29 -3.79 12.95
CA LEU A 41 -2.55 -4.39 14.05
C LEU A 41 -2.69 -3.50 15.28
N ASP A 42 -3.19 -4.05 16.38
CA ASP A 42 -3.36 -3.33 17.63
C ASP A 42 -2.02 -3.03 18.30
N ASP A 43 -1.98 -1.94 19.06
CA ASP A 43 -0.78 -1.55 19.81
C ASP A 43 -0.44 -2.63 20.84
N ASN A 44 0.84 -2.93 21.00
CA ASN A 44 1.39 -3.95 21.91
C ASN A 44 1.07 -5.42 21.57
N THR A 45 0.55 -5.73 20.39
CA THR A 45 0.27 -7.12 19.97
C THR A 45 1.44 -7.79 19.23
N GLY A 46 2.55 -7.10 19.07
CA GLY A 46 3.72 -7.60 18.33
C GLY A 46 3.85 -6.94 16.95
N THR A 47 4.77 -7.47 16.15
CA THR A 47 5.12 -6.95 14.82
C THR A 47 4.54 -7.76 13.67
N VAL A 48 3.84 -8.85 13.98
CA VAL A 48 3.31 -9.80 12.98
C VAL A 48 1.82 -9.94 13.17
N TRP A 49 1.08 -9.78 12.09
CA TRP A 49 -0.35 -10.08 12.04
C TRP A 49 -0.54 -11.52 11.60
N ASN A 50 -1.31 -12.29 12.37
CA ASN A 50 -1.55 -13.70 12.12
C ASN A 50 -3.04 -13.96 11.92
N GLU A 51 -3.36 -14.73 10.88
CA GLU A 51 -4.72 -15.20 10.62
C GLU A 51 -4.73 -16.71 10.41
N VAL A 52 -5.74 -17.36 10.94
CA VAL A 52 -5.96 -18.79 10.75
C VAL A 52 -7.03 -18.98 9.69
N SER A 53 -6.67 -19.65 8.60
CA SER A 53 -7.59 -20.05 7.55
C SER A 53 -7.96 -21.51 7.73
N MET A 54 -9.27 -21.81 7.79
CA MET A 54 -9.77 -23.18 7.90
C MET A 54 -10.06 -23.75 6.52
N ALA A 55 -9.72 -25.02 6.32
CA ALA A 55 -10.03 -25.74 5.09
C ALA A 55 -11.54 -25.89 4.90
N LYS A 56 -11.98 -25.86 3.64
CA LYS A 56 -13.38 -26.07 3.29
C LYS A 56 -13.78 -27.52 3.57
N LEU A 57 -14.96 -27.70 4.16
CA LEU A 57 -15.62 -28.99 4.24
C LEU A 57 -16.49 -29.18 2.97
N SER A 58 -16.55 -30.40 2.45
CA SER A 58 -17.42 -30.75 1.31
C SER A 58 -18.65 -31.52 1.77
N ALA A 59 -19.82 -31.07 1.34
CA ALA A 59 -21.05 -31.81 1.59
C ALA A 59 -21.18 -33.01 0.63
N GLN A 60 -21.60 -34.14 1.13
CA GLN A 60 -21.88 -35.33 0.34
C GLN A 60 -23.39 -35.56 0.26
N ALA A 61 -23.85 -35.99 -0.90
CA ALA A 61 -25.24 -36.43 -1.06
C ALA A 61 -25.45 -37.80 -0.39
N VAL A 62 -26.42 -37.86 0.49
CA VAL A 62 -26.79 -39.11 1.20
C VAL A 62 -28.07 -39.65 0.56
N THR A 63 -28.06 -40.92 0.18
CA THR A 63 -29.25 -41.67 -0.26
C THR A 63 -29.70 -42.62 0.85
N GLU A 64 -30.93 -43.11 0.79
CA GLU A 64 -31.53 -43.97 1.84
C GLU A 64 -30.69 -45.24 2.19
N SER A 65 -29.82 -45.66 1.27
CA SER A 65 -28.98 -46.87 1.43
C SER A 65 -27.49 -46.54 1.69
N THR A 66 -27.12 -45.26 1.84
CA THR A 66 -25.72 -44.85 1.98
C THR A 66 -25.47 -44.32 3.35
N GLU A 67 -24.65 -44.99 4.16
CA GLU A 67 -24.10 -44.47 5.40
C GLU A 67 -22.98 -43.50 5.11
N LEU A 68 -22.90 -42.38 5.88
CA LEU A 68 -21.77 -41.44 5.90
C LEU A 68 -20.63 -42.03 6.74
N ASP A 69 -19.88 -42.93 6.13
CA ASP A 69 -18.81 -43.66 6.82
C ASP A 69 -17.41 -42.98 6.73
N ASN A 70 -17.35 -41.81 6.10
CA ASN A 70 -16.09 -41.12 5.90
C ASN A 70 -16.09 -39.72 6.57
N PRO A 71 -15.71 -39.62 7.86
CA PRO A 71 -15.64 -38.35 8.54
C PRO A 71 -14.54 -37.47 7.93
N GLN A 72 -14.88 -36.22 7.65
CA GLN A 72 -13.90 -35.24 7.14
C GLN A 72 -13.11 -34.66 8.30
N GLN A 73 -11.78 -34.62 8.15
CA GLN A 73 -10.89 -34.00 9.11
C GLN A 73 -10.85 -32.49 8.82
N MET A 74 -11.03 -31.68 9.87
CA MET A 74 -10.78 -30.24 9.79
C MET A 74 -9.27 -30.00 9.84
N SER A 75 -8.79 -29.14 8.96
CA SER A 75 -7.42 -28.65 8.96
C SER A 75 -7.41 -27.13 8.93
N ASP A 76 -6.38 -26.54 9.49
CA ASP A 76 -6.14 -25.12 9.51
C ASP A 76 -4.77 -24.78 8.93
N THR A 77 -4.63 -23.57 8.46
CA THR A 77 -3.35 -23.03 7.96
C THR A 77 -3.16 -21.64 8.56
N LEU A 78 -2.01 -21.42 9.18
CA LEU A 78 -1.62 -20.12 9.71
C LEU A 78 -1.04 -19.25 8.59
N PHE A 79 -1.60 -18.08 8.41
CA PHE A 79 -1.09 -17.05 7.52
C PHE A 79 -0.53 -15.89 8.34
N SER A 80 0.70 -15.48 8.06
CA SER A 80 1.40 -14.44 8.82
C SER A 80 1.88 -13.31 7.90
N ILE A 81 1.57 -12.07 8.29
CA ILE A 81 2.02 -10.86 7.59
C ILE A 81 2.84 -10.00 8.53
N THR A 82 4.03 -9.61 8.08
CA THR A 82 4.86 -8.62 8.76
C THR A 82 4.73 -7.28 8.04
N PRO A 83 4.10 -6.26 8.66
CA PRO A 83 3.97 -4.94 8.06
C PRO A 83 5.32 -4.27 7.85
N THR A 84 5.47 -3.54 6.75
CA THR A 84 6.65 -2.70 6.47
C THR A 84 6.28 -1.23 6.51
N VAL A 85 7.25 -0.38 6.85
CA VAL A 85 7.06 1.07 6.91
C VAL A 85 7.39 1.69 5.56
N ILE A 86 6.49 2.52 5.06
CA ILE A 86 6.70 3.33 3.86
C ILE A 86 6.84 4.78 4.30
N GLY A 87 7.87 5.47 3.80
CA GLY A 87 8.12 6.86 4.11
C GLY A 87 8.79 7.62 2.96
N VAL A 88 8.60 8.94 2.95
CA VAL A 88 9.29 9.87 2.06
C VAL A 88 10.12 10.81 2.91
N HIS A 89 11.39 10.96 2.58
CA HIS A 89 12.32 11.86 3.26
C HIS A 89 12.84 12.90 2.27
N THR A 90 12.59 14.17 2.55
CA THR A 90 13.09 15.31 1.76
C THR A 90 13.81 16.30 2.66
N ILE A 91 15.02 16.67 2.31
CA ILE A 91 15.81 17.66 3.05
C ILE A 91 15.75 18.98 2.28
N ILE A 92 15.27 20.02 2.95
CA ILE A 92 15.23 21.39 2.44
C ILE A 92 16.26 22.19 3.26
N THR A 93 17.23 22.82 2.59
CA THR A 93 18.24 23.61 3.26
C THR A 93 17.67 24.96 3.73
N ASP A 94 18.23 25.56 4.79
CA ASP A 94 17.79 26.85 5.34
C ASP A 94 17.80 27.95 4.28
N ARG A 95 18.77 27.92 3.37
CA ARG A 95 18.86 28.89 2.27
C ARG A 95 17.68 28.81 1.32
N VAL A 96 17.18 27.60 1.03
CA VAL A 96 16.00 27.39 0.21
C VAL A 96 14.76 27.73 1.03
N ALA A 97 14.71 27.34 2.30
CA ALA A 97 13.60 27.63 3.21
C ALA A 97 13.27 29.12 3.32
N LEU A 98 14.31 29.98 3.35
CA LEU A 98 14.14 31.44 3.40
C LEU A 98 13.65 32.07 2.09
N ARG A 99 13.76 31.37 0.98
CA ARG A 99 13.44 31.90 -0.37
C ARG A 99 12.21 31.26 -0.98
N ILE A 100 11.82 30.10 -0.50
CA ILE A 100 10.66 29.35 -1.02
C ILE A 100 9.37 29.99 -0.50
N SER A 101 8.34 30.03 -1.32
CA SER A 101 7.03 30.52 -0.88
C SER A 101 6.34 29.50 0.02
N ALA A 102 5.49 29.98 0.93
CA ALA A 102 4.67 29.10 1.79
C ALA A 102 3.84 28.08 0.98
N ASN A 103 3.41 28.47 -0.22
CA ASN A 103 2.66 27.62 -1.12
C ASN A 103 3.50 26.43 -1.65
N ALA A 104 4.79 26.62 -1.88
CA ALA A 104 5.67 25.54 -2.33
C ALA A 104 5.92 24.47 -1.24
N TYR A 105 5.90 24.86 0.04
CA TYR A 105 5.93 23.90 1.15
C TYR A 105 4.68 23.00 1.17
N ALA A 106 3.50 23.61 1.02
CA ALA A 106 2.25 22.85 0.97
C ALA A 106 2.23 21.86 -0.22
N GLN A 107 2.80 22.27 -1.35
CA GLN A 107 2.93 21.40 -2.53
C GLN A 107 3.88 20.24 -2.31
N THR A 108 4.98 20.45 -1.60
CA THR A 108 5.92 19.36 -1.26
C THR A 108 5.22 18.30 -0.40
N GLY A 109 4.38 18.69 0.54
CA GLY A 109 3.56 17.77 1.33
C GLY A 109 2.60 16.93 0.46
N SER A 110 1.91 17.58 -0.48
CA SER A 110 1.00 16.89 -1.40
C SER A 110 1.73 15.91 -2.33
N LEU A 111 2.92 16.26 -2.81
CA LEU A 111 3.75 15.37 -3.62
C LEU A 111 4.24 14.16 -2.82
N ALA A 112 4.62 14.36 -1.56
CA ALA A 112 5.00 13.25 -0.68
C ALA A 112 3.83 12.29 -0.43
N GLN A 113 2.63 12.82 -0.20
CA GLN A 113 1.43 12.00 -0.07
C GLN A 113 1.13 11.20 -1.35
N ASN A 114 1.19 11.84 -2.52
CA ASN A 114 0.98 11.15 -3.80
C ASN A 114 2.01 10.03 -4.01
N ALA A 115 3.28 10.24 -3.61
CA ALA A 115 4.31 9.23 -3.70
C ALA A 115 4.02 8.01 -2.81
N ILE A 116 3.49 8.22 -1.60
CA ILE A 116 3.09 7.15 -0.68
C ILE A 116 1.91 6.35 -1.26
N GLU A 117 0.87 7.04 -1.76
CA GLU A 117 -0.30 6.38 -2.36
C GLU A 117 0.11 5.56 -3.60
N ARG A 118 0.95 6.12 -4.45
CA ARG A 118 1.52 5.40 -5.61
C ARG A 118 2.29 4.14 -5.19
N LYS A 119 3.09 4.23 -4.13
CA LYS A 119 3.82 3.05 -3.63
C LYS A 119 2.87 1.96 -3.15
N LYS A 120 1.80 2.30 -2.44
CA LYS A 120 0.77 1.34 -2.01
C LYS A 120 0.11 0.65 -3.20
N ASP A 121 -0.24 1.41 -4.24
CA ASP A 121 -0.86 0.86 -5.44
C ASP A 121 0.09 -0.09 -6.19
N VAL A 122 1.36 0.28 -6.34
CA VAL A 122 2.37 -0.58 -6.98
C VAL A 122 2.59 -1.86 -6.18
N ASP A 123 2.69 -1.76 -4.85
CA ASP A 123 2.87 -2.94 -3.99
C ASP A 123 1.65 -3.87 -4.07
N GLY A 124 0.45 -3.31 -4.05
CA GLY A 124 -0.78 -4.08 -4.22
C GLY A 124 -0.86 -4.80 -5.58
N LEU A 125 -0.52 -4.12 -6.66
CA LEU A 125 -0.46 -4.73 -8.00
C LEU A 125 0.60 -5.84 -8.08
N THR A 126 1.75 -5.65 -7.44
CA THR A 126 2.80 -6.68 -7.40
C THR A 126 2.34 -7.94 -6.69
N VAL A 127 1.56 -7.80 -5.61
CA VAL A 127 0.96 -8.95 -4.90
C VAL A 127 -0.05 -9.67 -5.77
N ILE A 128 -0.89 -8.94 -6.50
CA ILE A 128 -1.88 -9.52 -7.41
C ILE A 128 -1.19 -10.25 -8.57
N ASP A 129 -0.16 -9.65 -9.16
CA ASP A 129 0.61 -10.24 -10.25
C ASP A 129 1.34 -11.54 -9.83
N GLY A 130 1.73 -11.62 -8.55
CA GLY A 130 2.33 -12.81 -7.95
C GLY A 130 1.35 -13.91 -7.55
N ALA A 131 0.03 -13.71 -7.72
CA ALA A 131 -0.98 -14.71 -7.35
C ALA A 131 -0.92 -15.92 -8.29
N THR A 132 -0.81 -17.12 -7.70
CA THR A 132 -0.75 -18.37 -8.46
C THR A 132 -2.11 -18.85 -8.97
N THR A 133 -3.20 -18.33 -8.39
CA THR A 133 -4.57 -18.69 -8.77
C THR A 133 -5.18 -17.55 -9.57
N VAL A 134 -5.32 -17.73 -10.86
CA VAL A 134 -5.93 -16.75 -11.78
C VAL A 134 -7.33 -17.25 -12.14
N LEU A 135 -8.35 -16.43 -11.88
CA LEU A 135 -9.72 -16.72 -12.31
C LEU A 135 -9.78 -16.63 -13.85
N GLY A 136 -10.18 -17.72 -14.51
CA GLY A 136 -10.31 -17.78 -15.96
C GLY A 136 -9.17 -18.46 -16.71
N SER A 137 -8.27 -19.12 -16.00
CA SER A 137 -7.18 -19.92 -16.59
C SER A 137 -7.64 -21.28 -17.21
N ASP A 138 -8.91 -21.58 -17.14
CA ASP A 138 -9.49 -22.86 -17.60
C ASP A 138 -10.11 -22.73 -19.02
N ALA A 139 -9.46 -22.02 -19.92
CA ALA A 139 -9.83 -21.97 -21.32
C ALA A 139 -8.78 -22.61 -22.21
#